data_ac1af53a63c39431255f244a1aa12e65
#
_entry.id   ac1af53a63c39431255f244a1aa12e65
#
_cell.length_a   1.000
_cell.length_b   1.000
_cell.length_c   1.000
_cell.angle_alpha   90.00
_cell.angle_beta   90.00
_cell.angle_gamma   90.00
#
_symmetry.space_group_name_H-M   'P 1'
#
loop_
_entity.id
_entity.type
_entity.pdbx_description
1 polymer ?
#
loop_
_entity_poly.entity_id
_entity_poly.type
_entity_poly.pdbx_seq_one_letter_code
_entity_poly.pdbx_strand_id
1 'polypeptide(L)'
;MGMAVLTASTAQAISEAEINNDIAEFQGFFLKRFPGVALEDYVDGVNALPQYAHRRANWELMMDFPPYEPEMEKAEEEWSAPFANGKGFDDCDLAPATTYPVYDGASDDLRTLVADLNACLKANGEKPIKNVKRGKMARLIAHYKSQFNDQPMAVDFSAAGAQAWYEKGRQFYWAKRGQLNFSCADCHVTNSGSSVRGDVLSPGLGHGVGFPVYRTKWSMSGKPWGTMHRRYGGCNKQVRASPFKAQGTEYKALEYYEAIMNTGVPLKVPSQRQ
;
A
#
# COMPACT_ATOMS: atom_id res chain seq x y z
N MET A 1 -41.34 -0.89 -39.43
CA MET A 1 -40.74 -0.40 -38.14
C MET A 1 -39.92 -1.56 -37.58
N GLY A 2 -38.60 -1.52 -37.77
CA GLY A 2 -37.69 -2.53 -37.24
C GLY A 2 -37.21 -2.06 -35.86
N MET A 3 -37.50 -2.83 -34.81
CA MET A 3 -36.96 -2.63 -33.50
C MET A 3 -35.49 -3.10 -33.52
N ALA A 4 -34.54 -2.18 -33.38
CA ALA A 4 -33.15 -2.53 -33.12
C ALA A 4 -33.04 -3.01 -31.68
N VAL A 5 -32.73 -4.29 -31.48
CA VAL A 5 -32.38 -4.87 -30.19
C VAL A 5 -30.95 -4.42 -29.88
N LEU A 6 -30.82 -3.44 -29.02
CA LEU A 6 -29.52 -3.07 -28.39
C LEU A 6 -29.12 -4.23 -27.47
N THR A 7 -28.23 -5.10 -27.94
CA THR A 7 -27.54 -6.05 -27.06
C THR A 7 -26.58 -5.25 -26.17
N ALA A 8 -26.92 -5.14 -24.90
CA ALA A 8 -25.99 -4.65 -23.90
C ALA A 8 -24.78 -5.60 -23.87
N SER A 9 -23.62 -5.13 -24.32
CA SER A 9 -22.36 -5.83 -24.13
C SER A 9 -22.09 -5.87 -22.62
N THR A 10 -22.25 -7.02 -22.00
CA THR A 10 -21.76 -7.25 -20.65
C THR A 10 -20.25 -7.11 -20.71
N ALA A 11 -19.70 -6.10 -20.03
CA ALA A 11 -18.26 -6.02 -19.84
C ALA A 11 -17.79 -7.36 -19.25
N GLN A 12 -16.95 -8.06 -19.98
CA GLN A 12 -16.42 -9.35 -19.55
C GLN A 12 -15.59 -9.11 -18.29
N ALA A 13 -15.85 -9.86 -17.20
CA ALA A 13 -15.05 -9.78 -16.00
C ALA A 13 -13.60 -10.15 -16.32
N ILE A 14 -12.65 -9.40 -15.78
CA ILE A 14 -11.23 -9.72 -15.93
C ILE A 14 -10.93 -11.09 -15.33
N SER A 15 -10.10 -11.86 -16.01
CA SER A 15 -9.72 -13.21 -15.59
C SER A 15 -8.42 -13.20 -14.78
N GLU A 16 -8.18 -14.26 -14.03
CA GLU A 16 -6.91 -14.48 -13.31
C GLU A 16 -5.70 -14.47 -14.26
N ALA A 17 -5.85 -15.04 -15.46
CA ALA A 17 -4.78 -15.04 -16.47
C ALA A 17 -4.42 -13.62 -16.95
N GLU A 18 -5.41 -12.76 -17.13
CA GLU A 18 -5.20 -11.36 -17.49
C GLU A 18 -4.53 -10.60 -16.35
N ILE A 19 -4.91 -10.85 -15.10
CA ILE A 19 -4.24 -10.22 -13.93
C ILE A 19 -2.77 -10.67 -13.85
N ASN A 20 -2.49 -11.95 -14.06
CA ASN A 20 -1.10 -12.45 -14.10
C ASN A 20 -0.28 -11.79 -15.22
N ASN A 21 -0.89 -11.57 -16.39
CA ASN A 21 -0.25 -10.82 -17.47
C ASN A 21 0.00 -9.35 -17.08
N ASP A 22 -0.97 -8.68 -16.47
CA ASP A 22 -0.82 -7.29 -15.96
C ASP A 22 0.32 -7.18 -14.96
N ILE A 23 0.49 -8.16 -14.04
CA ILE A 23 1.61 -8.24 -13.10
C ILE A 23 2.94 -8.33 -13.87
N ALA A 24 3.03 -9.26 -14.82
CA ALA A 24 4.24 -9.47 -15.60
C ALA A 24 4.63 -8.23 -16.42
N GLU A 25 3.67 -7.57 -17.05
CA GLU A 25 3.88 -6.34 -17.82
C GLU A 25 4.31 -5.17 -16.92
N PHE A 26 3.65 -5.00 -15.77
CA PHE A 26 3.96 -3.94 -14.81
C PHE A 26 5.37 -4.10 -14.25
N GLN A 27 5.73 -5.28 -13.78
CA GLN A 27 7.07 -5.56 -13.24
C GLN A 27 8.13 -5.49 -14.34
N GLY A 28 7.85 -6.09 -15.50
CA GLY A 28 8.73 -6.06 -16.67
C GLY A 28 9.03 -4.65 -17.18
N PHE A 29 8.06 -3.73 -17.08
CA PHE A 29 8.28 -2.32 -17.40
C PHE A 29 9.38 -1.70 -16.53
N PHE A 30 9.36 -1.93 -15.22
CA PHE A 30 10.35 -1.35 -14.30
C PHE A 30 11.72 -2.02 -14.44
N LEU A 31 11.76 -3.34 -14.55
CA LEU A 31 13.01 -4.08 -14.77
C LEU A 31 13.72 -3.64 -16.07
N LYS A 32 12.94 -3.35 -17.12
CA LYS A 32 13.47 -2.81 -18.37
C LYS A 32 13.88 -1.33 -18.24
N ARG A 33 13.12 -0.52 -17.50
CA ARG A 33 13.36 0.92 -17.34
C ARG A 33 14.59 1.23 -16.51
N PHE A 34 14.86 0.39 -15.50
CA PHE A 34 15.99 0.54 -14.57
C PHE A 34 16.85 -0.72 -14.57
N PRO A 35 17.67 -0.93 -15.63
CA PRO A 35 18.50 -2.12 -15.76
C PRO A 35 19.45 -2.25 -14.56
N GLY A 36 19.61 -3.47 -14.04
CA GLY A 36 20.47 -3.77 -12.89
C GLY A 36 19.81 -3.56 -11.52
N VAL A 37 18.53 -3.16 -11.47
CA VAL A 37 17.71 -3.20 -10.24
C VAL A 37 16.94 -4.51 -10.23
N ALA A 38 17.20 -5.37 -9.24
CA ALA A 38 16.47 -6.62 -9.08
C ALA A 38 15.06 -6.37 -8.51
N LEU A 39 14.15 -7.34 -8.66
CA LEU A 39 12.77 -7.21 -8.20
C LEU A 39 12.70 -6.87 -6.71
N GLU A 40 13.50 -7.54 -5.91
CA GLU A 40 13.59 -7.36 -4.46
C GLU A 40 14.10 -5.99 -4.03
N ASP A 41 14.94 -5.32 -4.84
CA ASP A 41 15.51 -4.01 -4.51
C ASP A 41 14.47 -2.89 -4.54
N TYR A 42 13.35 -3.07 -5.24
CA TYR A 42 12.30 -2.04 -5.33
C TYR A 42 11.66 -1.71 -3.99
N VAL A 43 11.85 -2.53 -2.96
CA VAL A 43 11.47 -2.23 -1.56
C VAL A 43 12.07 -0.90 -1.06
N ASP A 44 13.21 -0.50 -1.60
CA ASP A 44 13.91 0.74 -1.23
C ASP A 44 13.46 1.95 -2.07
N GLY A 45 12.54 1.74 -3.01
CA GLY A 45 11.90 2.79 -3.80
C GLY A 45 12.92 3.61 -4.61
N VAL A 46 13.00 4.93 -4.36
CA VAL A 46 13.97 5.81 -5.06
C VAL A 46 15.42 5.42 -4.79
N ASN A 47 15.71 4.89 -3.60
CA ASN A 47 17.07 4.50 -3.22
C ASN A 47 17.57 3.26 -3.99
N ALA A 48 16.68 2.47 -4.59
CA ALA A 48 17.06 1.39 -5.49
C ALA A 48 17.58 1.87 -6.85
N LEU A 49 17.22 3.09 -7.27
CA LEU A 49 17.50 3.56 -8.62
C LEU A 49 18.97 3.95 -8.82
N PRO A 50 19.63 3.51 -9.92
CA PRO A 50 21.04 3.74 -10.16
C PRO A 50 21.44 5.22 -10.16
N GLN A 51 20.61 6.09 -10.74
CA GLN A 51 20.87 7.53 -10.81
C GLN A 51 20.84 8.24 -9.45
N TYR A 52 20.40 7.57 -8.40
CA TYR A 52 20.33 8.08 -7.03
C TYR A 52 21.30 7.35 -6.07
N ALA A 53 22.40 6.78 -6.59
CA ALA A 53 23.40 6.08 -5.78
C ALA A 53 23.97 6.94 -4.64
N HIS A 54 24.24 8.24 -4.89
CA HIS A 54 24.70 9.18 -3.86
C HIS A 54 23.66 9.38 -2.74
N ARG A 55 22.38 9.36 -3.09
CA ARG A 55 21.29 9.46 -2.13
C ARG A 55 21.13 8.16 -1.32
N ARG A 56 21.34 7.02 -1.98
CA ARG A 56 21.35 5.71 -1.32
C ARG A 56 22.41 5.66 -0.23
N ALA A 57 23.65 6.05 -0.52
CA ALA A 57 24.75 6.05 0.46
C ALA A 57 24.40 6.88 1.73
N ASN A 58 23.83 8.07 1.54
CA ASN A 58 23.38 8.88 2.68
C ASN A 58 22.21 8.24 3.44
N TRP A 59 21.32 7.55 2.74
CA TRP A 59 20.20 6.85 3.36
C TRP A 59 20.68 5.62 4.12
N GLU A 60 21.63 4.86 3.62
CA GLU A 60 22.26 3.71 4.30
C GLU A 60 22.91 4.15 5.61
N LEU A 61 23.70 5.23 5.61
CA LEU A 61 24.28 5.81 6.83
C LEU A 61 23.21 6.23 7.86
N MET A 62 22.06 6.75 7.39
CA MET A 62 20.96 7.09 8.29
C MET A 62 20.29 5.83 8.84
N MET A 63 20.33 4.71 8.13
CA MET A 63 19.75 3.44 8.58
C MET A 63 20.63 2.69 9.61
N ASP A 64 21.86 3.13 9.86
CA ASP A 64 22.65 2.65 11.01
C ASP A 64 21.98 3.05 12.34
N PHE A 65 21.27 4.18 12.36
CA PHE A 65 20.45 4.66 13.48
C PHE A 65 19.10 5.15 12.93
N PRO A 66 18.17 4.24 12.64
CA PRO A 66 16.96 4.60 11.94
C PRO A 66 16.09 5.57 12.73
N PRO A 67 15.63 6.69 12.14
CA PRO A 67 14.88 7.72 12.85
C PRO A 67 13.50 7.25 13.33
N TYR A 68 13.11 6.05 12.96
CA TYR A 68 11.86 5.43 13.38
C TYR A 68 11.99 4.48 14.57
N GLU A 69 13.19 4.19 15.08
CA GLU A 69 13.39 3.29 16.22
C GLU A 69 12.51 3.63 17.43
N PRO A 70 12.47 4.88 17.92
CA PRO A 70 11.65 5.21 19.10
C PRO A 70 10.13 5.00 18.86
N GLU A 71 9.71 5.07 17.61
CA GLU A 71 8.31 4.79 17.25
C GLU A 71 8.05 3.28 17.13
N MET A 72 9.06 2.47 16.80
CA MET A 72 8.94 1.01 16.79
C MET A 72 8.95 0.44 18.22
N GLU A 73 9.78 0.98 19.14
CA GLU A 73 9.71 0.65 20.56
C GLU A 73 8.29 0.88 21.10
N LYS A 74 7.73 2.05 20.79
CA LYS A 74 6.35 2.37 21.14
C LYS A 74 5.30 1.47 20.48
N ALA A 75 5.57 1.01 19.26
CA ALA A 75 4.71 0.07 18.57
C ALA A 75 4.69 -1.29 19.28
N GLU A 76 5.83 -1.77 19.74
CA GLU A 76 5.96 -2.99 20.52
C GLU A 76 5.25 -2.87 21.88
N GLU A 77 5.46 -1.77 22.61
CA GLU A 77 4.73 -1.50 23.85
C GLU A 77 3.20 -1.50 23.65
N GLU A 78 2.73 -0.82 22.59
CA GLU A 78 1.31 -0.75 22.28
C GLU A 78 0.74 -2.10 21.80
N TRP A 79 1.54 -2.96 21.17
CA TRP A 79 1.16 -4.30 20.74
C TRP A 79 1.07 -5.27 21.91
N SER A 80 2.06 -5.25 22.78
CA SER A 80 2.17 -6.14 23.95
C SER A 80 1.23 -5.76 25.10
N ALA A 81 0.63 -4.56 25.06
CA ALA A 81 -0.30 -4.10 26.09
C ALA A 81 -1.59 -4.97 26.11
N PRO A 82 -1.93 -5.59 27.24
CA PRO A 82 -3.13 -6.43 27.32
C PRO A 82 -4.41 -5.60 27.21
N PHE A 83 -5.44 -6.20 26.62
CA PHE A 83 -6.80 -5.67 26.65
C PHE A 83 -7.40 -5.81 28.05
N ALA A 84 -8.52 -5.14 28.31
CA ALA A 84 -9.21 -5.20 29.59
C ALA A 84 -9.64 -6.62 30.00
N ASN A 85 -9.80 -7.54 29.03
CA ASN A 85 -10.14 -8.94 29.25
C ASN A 85 -8.91 -9.86 29.44
N GLY A 86 -7.70 -9.32 29.45
CA GLY A 86 -6.44 -10.06 29.61
C GLY A 86 -5.87 -10.67 28.32
N LYS A 87 -6.58 -10.58 27.17
CA LYS A 87 -6.06 -10.93 25.85
C LYS A 87 -5.18 -9.80 25.28
N GLY A 88 -4.55 -10.03 24.13
CA GLY A 88 -3.75 -9.06 23.41
C GLY A 88 -3.93 -9.14 21.89
N PHE A 89 -3.13 -8.38 21.15
CA PHE A 89 -3.13 -8.42 19.69
C PHE A 89 -2.65 -9.78 19.13
N ASP A 90 -1.84 -10.52 19.89
CA ASP A 90 -1.38 -11.88 19.51
C ASP A 90 -2.52 -12.90 19.52
N ASP A 91 -3.63 -12.61 20.23
CA ASP A 91 -4.83 -13.45 20.23
C ASP A 91 -5.80 -13.12 19.06
N CYS A 92 -5.45 -12.14 18.22
CA CYS A 92 -6.27 -11.75 17.09
C CYS A 92 -6.09 -12.72 15.92
N ASP A 93 -7.20 -13.10 15.29
CA ASP A 93 -7.18 -13.86 14.04
C ASP A 93 -6.83 -12.93 12.85
N LEU A 94 -5.55 -12.76 12.62
CA LEU A 94 -4.99 -11.92 11.53
C LEU A 94 -4.41 -12.81 10.44
N ALA A 95 -4.71 -12.48 9.19
CA ALA A 95 -4.07 -13.13 8.04
C ALA A 95 -2.58 -12.71 7.95
N PRO A 96 -1.69 -13.54 7.37
CA PRO A 96 -0.29 -13.16 7.15
C PRO A 96 -0.16 -11.79 6.49
N ALA A 97 0.77 -10.96 6.96
CA ALA A 97 0.88 -9.58 6.48
C ALA A 97 1.13 -9.44 4.97
N THR A 98 1.69 -10.47 4.35
CA THR A 98 1.96 -10.55 2.91
C THR A 98 0.72 -10.78 2.05
N THR A 99 -0.42 -11.14 2.65
CA THR A 99 -1.68 -11.46 1.94
C THR A 99 -2.70 -10.31 1.97
N TYR A 100 -2.44 -9.25 2.73
CA TYR A 100 -3.37 -8.11 2.79
C TYR A 100 -3.28 -7.19 1.58
N PRO A 101 -4.42 -6.60 1.15
CA PRO A 101 -5.81 -6.83 1.63
C PRO A 101 -6.35 -8.20 1.21
N VAL A 102 -7.21 -8.80 2.06
CA VAL A 102 -7.84 -10.09 1.82
C VAL A 102 -9.27 -9.89 1.32
N TYR A 103 -9.63 -10.54 0.21
CA TYR A 103 -11.03 -10.56 -0.22
C TYR A 103 -11.87 -11.49 0.64
N ASP A 104 -12.96 -10.97 1.18
CA ASP A 104 -13.95 -11.73 1.95
C ASP A 104 -15.20 -11.96 1.10
N GLY A 105 -15.36 -13.16 0.59
CA GLY A 105 -16.51 -13.54 -0.24
C GLY A 105 -17.85 -13.51 0.49
N ALA A 106 -17.86 -13.58 1.83
CA ALA A 106 -19.10 -13.55 2.60
C ALA A 106 -19.69 -12.13 2.65
N SER A 107 -18.85 -11.11 2.69
CA SER A 107 -19.27 -9.70 2.70
C SER A 107 -19.14 -9.02 1.35
N ASP A 108 -18.57 -9.69 0.35
CA ASP A 108 -18.15 -9.10 -0.95
C ASP A 108 -17.33 -7.83 -0.78
N ASP A 109 -16.40 -7.84 0.17
CA ASP A 109 -15.59 -6.68 0.52
C ASP A 109 -14.12 -7.06 0.75
N LEU A 110 -13.23 -6.05 0.76
CA LEU A 110 -11.83 -6.22 1.12
C LEU A 110 -11.62 -5.97 2.62
N ARG A 111 -11.04 -6.95 3.30
CA ARG A 111 -10.52 -6.80 4.65
C ARG A 111 -9.08 -6.30 4.57
N THR A 112 -8.82 -5.14 5.14
CA THR A 112 -7.48 -4.59 5.31
C THR A 112 -6.98 -4.93 6.71
N LEU A 113 -5.67 -4.93 6.94
CA LEU A 113 -5.12 -5.10 8.29
C LEU A 113 -5.66 -4.05 9.29
N VAL A 114 -5.95 -2.82 8.81
CA VAL A 114 -6.64 -1.79 9.62
C VAL A 114 -8.02 -2.26 10.09
N ALA A 115 -8.78 -2.88 9.20
CA ALA A 115 -10.12 -3.37 9.51
C ALA A 115 -10.06 -4.51 10.53
N ASP A 116 -9.16 -5.47 10.32
CA ASP A 116 -9.01 -6.64 11.18
C ASP A 116 -8.50 -6.29 12.57
N LEU A 117 -7.53 -5.39 12.71
CA LEU A 117 -7.09 -4.87 14.00
C LEU A 117 -8.25 -4.18 14.77
N ASN A 118 -9.05 -3.37 14.08
CA ASN A 118 -10.23 -2.75 14.69
C ASN A 118 -11.35 -3.75 15.02
N ALA A 119 -11.51 -4.78 14.20
CA ALA A 119 -12.46 -5.87 14.49
C ALA A 119 -12.03 -6.66 15.74
N CYS A 120 -10.73 -6.95 15.86
CA CYS A 120 -10.18 -7.61 17.04
C CYS A 120 -10.37 -6.76 18.31
N LEU A 121 -10.05 -5.49 18.28
CA LEU A 121 -10.30 -4.56 19.39
C LEU A 121 -11.77 -4.62 19.81
N LYS A 122 -12.70 -4.51 18.86
CA LYS A 122 -14.13 -4.54 19.12
C LYS A 122 -14.60 -5.88 19.72
N ALA A 123 -14.10 -6.99 19.20
CA ALA A 123 -14.43 -8.33 19.69
C ALA A 123 -13.97 -8.56 21.14
N ASN A 124 -12.93 -7.85 21.58
CA ASN A 124 -12.40 -7.89 22.94
C ASN A 124 -12.92 -6.77 23.86
N GLY A 125 -13.95 -6.03 23.44
CA GLY A 125 -14.56 -4.96 24.25
C GLY A 125 -13.81 -3.64 24.21
N GLU A 126 -12.76 -3.55 23.41
CA GLU A 126 -11.95 -2.33 23.27
C GLU A 126 -12.54 -1.35 22.24
N LYS A 127 -12.17 -0.07 22.41
CA LYS A 127 -12.62 0.96 21.46
C LYS A 127 -11.80 0.92 20.16
N PRO A 128 -12.47 0.84 18.99
CA PRO A 128 -11.77 0.92 17.72
C PRO A 128 -10.95 2.22 17.57
N ILE A 129 -9.78 2.11 16.94
CA ILE A 129 -8.90 3.24 16.66
C ILE A 129 -9.50 4.05 15.51
N LYS A 130 -9.98 5.26 15.79
CA LYS A 130 -10.62 6.15 14.81
C LYS A 130 -9.64 6.73 13.79
N ASN A 131 -8.41 7.04 14.22
CA ASN A 131 -7.39 7.59 13.31
C ASN A 131 -6.64 6.47 12.59
N VAL A 132 -7.21 5.97 11.52
CA VAL A 132 -6.68 4.85 10.70
C VAL A 132 -5.53 5.24 9.77
N LYS A 133 -5.14 6.52 9.75
CA LYS A 133 -4.11 7.02 8.81
C LYS A 133 -2.73 7.18 9.43
N ARG A 134 -2.62 7.24 10.76
CA ARG A 134 -1.39 7.59 11.49
C ARG A 134 -1.50 7.26 12.99
N GLY A 135 -0.44 7.55 13.75
CA GLY A 135 -0.39 7.34 15.20
C GLY A 135 -0.47 5.85 15.55
N LYS A 136 -1.20 5.50 16.60
CA LYS A 136 -1.29 4.13 17.13
C LYS A 136 -1.60 3.10 16.03
N MET A 137 -2.59 3.35 15.16
CA MET A 137 -2.91 2.41 14.08
C MET A 137 -1.72 2.15 13.15
N ALA A 138 -0.99 3.21 12.75
CA ALA A 138 0.17 3.03 11.88
C ALA A 138 1.31 2.27 12.59
N ARG A 139 1.51 2.48 13.90
CA ARG A 139 2.51 1.74 14.70
C ARG A 139 2.15 0.26 14.83
N LEU A 140 0.92 -0.06 15.18
CA LEU A 140 0.46 -1.46 15.27
C LEU A 140 0.63 -2.20 13.93
N ILE A 141 0.29 -1.55 12.80
CA ILE A 141 0.49 -2.13 11.47
C ILE A 141 1.99 -2.32 11.19
N ALA A 142 2.83 -1.35 11.56
CA ALA A 142 4.28 -1.44 11.37
C ALA A 142 4.87 -2.60 12.17
N HIS A 143 4.49 -2.73 13.46
CA HIS A 143 4.92 -3.84 14.30
C HIS A 143 4.50 -5.19 13.72
N TYR A 144 3.22 -5.36 13.39
CA TYR A 144 2.73 -6.62 12.83
C TYR A 144 3.41 -6.98 11.50
N LYS A 145 3.50 -6.02 10.57
CA LYS A 145 4.10 -6.26 9.27
C LYS A 145 5.60 -6.55 9.35
N SER A 146 6.33 -5.96 10.31
CA SER A 146 7.77 -6.20 10.47
C SER A 146 8.12 -7.65 10.80
N GLN A 147 7.20 -8.41 11.38
CA GLN A 147 7.37 -9.83 11.66
C GLN A 147 7.38 -10.69 10.39
N PHE A 148 6.97 -10.12 9.25
CA PHE A 148 6.91 -10.78 7.94
C PHE A 148 7.91 -10.18 6.95
N ASN A 149 8.90 -9.41 7.43
CA ASN A 149 9.93 -8.86 6.55
C ASN A 149 10.64 -9.97 5.79
N ASP A 150 11.11 -9.63 4.59
CA ASP A 150 11.76 -10.51 3.63
C ASP A 150 10.86 -11.61 3.03
N GLN A 151 9.61 -11.74 3.48
CA GLN A 151 8.63 -12.63 2.85
C GLN A 151 7.96 -11.93 1.66
N PRO A 152 7.78 -12.66 0.53
CA PRO A 152 7.20 -12.09 -0.68
C PRO A 152 5.70 -11.81 -0.51
N MET A 153 5.23 -10.72 -1.10
CA MET A 153 3.80 -10.44 -1.24
C MET A 153 3.09 -11.55 -2.04
N ALA A 154 1.96 -12.02 -1.53
CA ALA A 154 1.19 -13.12 -2.09
C ALA A 154 -0.32 -12.92 -1.85
N VAL A 155 -0.87 -11.86 -2.44
CA VAL A 155 -2.30 -11.54 -2.33
C VAL A 155 -3.12 -12.45 -3.23
N ASP A 156 -4.18 -13.06 -2.69
CA ASP A 156 -5.08 -13.93 -3.46
C ASP A 156 -6.10 -13.10 -4.25
N PHE A 157 -6.23 -13.40 -5.55
CA PHE A 157 -7.20 -12.83 -6.48
C PHE A 157 -7.93 -13.88 -7.32
N SER A 158 -7.95 -15.12 -6.87
CA SER A 158 -8.57 -16.26 -7.61
C SER A 158 -10.10 -16.15 -7.72
N ALA A 159 -10.76 -15.56 -6.71
CA ALA A 159 -12.21 -15.42 -6.70
C ALA A 159 -12.69 -14.30 -7.65
N ALA A 160 -13.83 -14.52 -8.32
CA ALA A 160 -14.41 -13.53 -9.25
C ALA A 160 -14.69 -12.16 -8.59
N GLY A 161 -15.14 -12.14 -7.33
CA GLY A 161 -15.30 -10.88 -6.58
C GLY A 161 -13.98 -10.18 -6.30
N ALA A 162 -12.92 -10.92 -6.01
CA ALA A 162 -11.55 -10.39 -5.87
C ALA A 162 -11.05 -9.75 -7.18
N GLN A 163 -11.31 -10.40 -8.31
CA GLN A 163 -10.98 -9.87 -9.64
C GLN A 163 -11.74 -8.57 -9.96
N ALA A 164 -13.00 -8.47 -9.52
CA ALA A 164 -13.77 -7.24 -9.65
C ALA A 164 -13.21 -6.09 -8.78
N TRP A 165 -12.69 -6.40 -7.57
CA TRP A 165 -11.98 -5.42 -6.72
C TRP A 165 -10.65 -5.00 -7.33
N TYR A 166 -9.89 -5.94 -7.91
CA TYR A 166 -8.68 -5.63 -8.67
C TYR A 166 -8.96 -4.63 -9.79
N GLU A 167 -9.98 -4.88 -10.61
CA GLU A 167 -10.32 -4.00 -11.73
C GLU A 167 -10.70 -2.59 -11.27
N LYS A 168 -11.45 -2.45 -10.17
CA LYS A 168 -11.72 -1.13 -9.55
C LYS A 168 -10.43 -0.41 -9.16
N GLY A 169 -9.47 -1.12 -8.57
CA GLY A 169 -8.17 -0.58 -8.19
C GLY A 169 -7.33 -0.20 -9.40
N ARG A 170 -7.31 -1.05 -10.43
CA ARG A 170 -6.64 -0.78 -11.72
C ARG A 170 -7.17 0.49 -12.37
N GLN A 171 -8.48 0.60 -12.51
CA GLN A 171 -9.12 1.80 -13.04
C GLN A 171 -8.77 3.04 -12.20
N PHE A 172 -8.77 2.93 -10.87
CA PHE A 172 -8.38 4.04 -10.02
C PHE A 172 -6.92 4.45 -10.25
N TYR A 173 -6.00 3.51 -10.36
CA TYR A 173 -4.56 3.77 -10.51
C TYR A 173 -4.23 4.48 -11.84
N TRP A 174 -4.90 4.10 -12.92
CA TRP A 174 -4.65 4.61 -14.26
C TRP A 174 -5.50 5.81 -14.64
N ALA A 175 -6.65 6.04 -13.99
CA ALA A 175 -7.54 7.15 -14.31
C ALA A 175 -6.98 8.49 -13.85
N LYS A 176 -6.95 9.46 -14.76
CA LYS A 176 -6.56 10.84 -14.47
C LYS A 176 -7.61 11.55 -13.64
N ARG A 177 -7.16 12.45 -12.75
CA ARG A 177 -8.03 13.17 -11.82
C ARG A 177 -7.48 14.52 -11.40
N GLY A 178 -8.38 15.29 -10.75
CA GLY A 178 -8.06 16.62 -10.24
C GLY A 178 -7.84 17.66 -11.34
N GLN A 179 -7.64 18.89 -10.91
CA GLN A 179 -7.44 20.01 -11.85
C GLN A 179 -6.15 19.88 -12.67
N LEU A 180 -5.15 19.13 -12.15
CA LEU A 180 -3.90 18.91 -12.86
C LEU A 180 -3.96 17.71 -13.82
N ASN A 181 -5.07 16.96 -13.82
CA ASN A 181 -5.34 15.84 -14.72
C ASN A 181 -4.23 14.79 -14.72
N PHE A 182 -3.77 14.34 -13.55
CA PHE A 182 -2.79 13.27 -13.38
C PHE A 182 -3.40 12.02 -12.74
N SER A 183 -2.90 10.87 -13.16
CA SER A 183 -3.13 9.56 -12.54
C SER A 183 -2.01 9.16 -11.57
N CYS A 184 -2.19 8.08 -10.81
CA CYS A 184 -1.07 7.48 -10.06
C CYS A 184 0.01 7.00 -11.04
N ALA A 185 -0.37 6.37 -12.14
CA ALA A 185 0.51 5.87 -13.17
C ALA A 185 1.34 6.98 -13.85
N ASP A 186 0.77 8.16 -14.10
CA ASP A 186 1.55 9.27 -14.68
C ASP A 186 2.77 9.61 -13.83
N CYS A 187 2.65 9.57 -12.50
CA CYS A 187 3.76 9.87 -11.60
C CYS A 187 4.64 8.63 -11.33
N HIS A 188 4.04 7.48 -11.07
CA HIS A 188 4.72 6.32 -10.51
C HIS A 188 5.07 5.22 -11.53
N VAL A 189 4.61 5.34 -12.78
CA VAL A 189 5.01 4.50 -13.90
C VAL A 189 5.74 5.38 -14.92
N THR A 190 5.01 6.25 -15.62
CA THR A 190 5.53 7.03 -16.75
C THR A 190 6.69 7.93 -16.36
N ASN A 191 6.59 8.65 -15.25
CA ASN A 191 7.60 9.60 -14.77
C ASN A 191 8.38 9.10 -13.56
N SER A 192 8.36 7.78 -13.28
CA SER A 192 9.16 7.21 -12.20
C SER A 192 10.66 7.52 -12.39
N GLY A 193 11.33 7.89 -11.31
CA GLY A 193 12.73 8.35 -11.32
C GLY A 193 12.94 9.82 -11.71
N SER A 194 11.89 10.53 -12.09
CA SER A 194 11.98 11.99 -12.37
C SER A 194 11.67 12.81 -11.12
N SER A 195 12.12 14.05 -11.08
CA SER A 195 11.87 14.97 -9.97
C SER A 195 10.66 15.85 -10.24
N VAL A 196 9.84 16.05 -9.23
CA VAL A 196 8.73 17.00 -9.22
C VAL A 196 8.82 17.85 -7.97
N ARG A 197 9.06 19.15 -8.10
CA ARG A 197 9.23 20.15 -7.01
C ARG A 197 10.39 19.79 -6.09
N GLY A 198 10.97 19.08 -5.75
CA GLY A 198 11.99 18.63 -4.78
C GLY A 198 11.79 17.19 -4.33
N ASP A 199 10.66 16.58 -4.69
CA ASP A 199 10.42 15.16 -4.46
C ASP A 199 10.79 14.36 -5.71
N VAL A 200 11.44 13.20 -5.54
CA VAL A 200 11.63 12.22 -6.61
C VAL A 200 10.42 11.30 -6.66
N LEU A 201 9.93 11.04 -7.86
CA LEU A 201 8.83 10.11 -8.10
C LEU A 201 9.36 8.68 -8.03
N SER A 202 9.01 7.96 -6.99
CA SER A 202 9.40 6.56 -6.84
C SER A 202 8.68 5.66 -7.86
N PRO A 203 9.29 4.55 -8.29
CA PRO A 203 8.60 3.52 -9.03
C PRO A 203 7.34 3.06 -8.29
N GLY A 204 6.28 2.71 -9.02
CA GLY A 204 5.08 2.08 -8.45
C GLY A 204 5.37 0.67 -7.92
N LEU A 205 6.32 -0.02 -8.54
CA LEU A 205 6.87 -1.26 -8.02
C LEU A 205 7.58 -1.00 -6.68
N GLY A 206 7.28 -1.79 -5.66
CA GLY A 206 7.77 -1.62 -4.29
C GLY A 206 6.92 -0.69 -3.41
N HIS A 207 5.88 -0.03 -3.94
CA HIS A 207 5.10 0.93 -3.15
C HIS A 207 4.35 0.32 -1.98
N GLY A 208 3.66 -0.80 -2.17
CA GLY A 208 2.81 -1.42 -1.16
C GLY A 208 3.58 -2.06 -0.02
N VAL A 209 4.81 -2.50 -0.28
CA VAL A 209 5.59 -3.37 0.62
C VAL A 209 6.25 -2.65 1.78
N GLY A 210 6.47 -1.32 1.69
CA GLY A 210 7.15 -0.55 2.73
C GLY A 210 6.23 0.23 3.68
N PHE A 211 4.92 0.10 3.56
CA PHE A 211 3.98 0.85 4.39
C PHE A 211 3.51 0.05 5.62
N PRO A 212 3.37 0.73 6.77
CA PRO A 212 3.49 2.17 7.05
C PRO A 212 4.91 2.70 6.90
N VAL A 213 5.03 3.94 6.40
CA VAL A 213 6.34 4.59 6.24
C VAL A 213 6.57 5.67 7.28
N TYR A 214 7.83 5.80 7.70
CA TYR A 214 8.33 6.98 8.37
C TYR A 214 8.76 8.01 7.34
N ARG A 215 8.25 9.23 7.43
CA ARG A 215 8.68 10.32 6.54
C ARG A 215 9.23 11.49 7.34
N THR A 216 10.45 11.90 7.02
CA THR A 216 11.09 13.07 7.63
C THR A 216 10.21 14.32 7.51
N LYS A 217 9.61 14.54 6.33
CA LYS A 217 8.66 15.63 6.11
C LYS A 217 7.44 15.61 7.04
N TRP A 218 6.98 14.43 7.43
CA TRP A 218 5.86 14.28 8.35
C TRP A 218 6.29 14.42 9.82
N SER A 219 7.53 14.03 10.15
CA SER A 219 8.07 14.17 11.50
C SER A 219 8.17 15.63 11.94
N MET A 220 8.47 16.54 11.01
CA MET A 220 8.48 18.00 11.26
C MET A 220 7.14 18.53 11.80
N SER A 221 6.03 17.82 11.56
CA SER A 221 4.70 18.14 12.10
C SER A 221 4.32 17.27 13.31
N GLY A 222 5.26 16.55 13.92
CA GLY A 222 5.04 15.65 15.04
C GLY A 222 4.19 14.39 14.69
N LYS A 223 4.10 14.02 13.43
CA LYS A 223 3.26 12.92 12.96
C LYS A 223 4.01 12.08 11.92
N PRO A 224 5.14 11.44 12.30
CA PRO A 224 6.08 10.84 11.35
C PRO A 224 5.52 9.68 10.54
N TRP A 225 4.62 8.88 11.13
CA TRP A 225 4.08 7.68 10.52
C TRP A 225 2.87 7.92 9.64
N GLY A 226 2.75 7.11 8.60
CA GLY A 226 1.57 7.12 7.76
C GLY A 226 1.30 5.81 7.04
N THR A 227 0.02 5.40 7.05
CA THR A 227 -0.48 4.29 6.25
C THR A 227 -0.59 4.69 4.76
N MET A 228 -0.80 3.69 3.89
CA MET A 228 -1.07 3.91 2.46
C MET A 228 -2.20 4.92 2.25
N HIS A 229 -3.31 4.81 2.98
CA HIS A 229 -4.46 5.71 2.83
C HIS A 229 -4.16 7.17 3.24
N ARG A 230 -3.17 7.38 4.14
CA ARG A 230 -2.63 8.73 4.37
C ARG A 230 -1.92 9.25 3.12
N ARG A 231 -1.11 8.39 2.48
CA ARG A 231 -0.35 8.78 1.30
C ARG A 231 -1.26 9.05 0.11
N TYR A 232 -2.25 8.19 -0.14
CA TYR A 232 -3.23 8.39 -1.21
C TYR A 232 -3.96 9.73 -1.08
N GLY A 233 -4.43 10.06 0.13
CA GLY A 233 -5.05 11.36 0.37
C GLY A 233 -4.12 12.54 0.10
N GLY A 234 -2.83 12.39 0.39
CA GLY A 234 -1.79 13.37 0.07
C GLY A 234 -1.58 13.53 -1.45
N CYS A 235 -1.49 12.42 -2.19
CA CYS A 235 -1.34 12.42 -3.65
C CYS A 235 -2.55 13.06 -4.35
N ASN A 236 -3.78 12.72 -3.94
CA ASN A 236 -4.97 13.36 -4.51
C ASN A 236 -4.92 14.89 -4.35
N LYS A 237 -4.55 15.39 -3.16
CA LYS A 237 -4.39 16.84 -2.94
C LYS A 237 -3.31 17.47 -3.82
N GLN A 238 -2.19 16.75 -4.07
CA GLN A 238 -1.12 17.25 -4.94
C GLN A 238 -1.59 17.49 -6.37
N VAL A 239 -2.51 16.68 -6.88
CA VAL A 239 -3.12 16.84 -8.20
C VAL A 239 -4.40 17.68 -8.16
N ARG A 240 -4.70 18.33 -7.04
CA ARG A 240 -5.90 19.15 -6.79
C ARG A 240 -7.20 18.37 -6.97
N ALA A 241 -7.20 17.11 -6.54
CA ALA A 241 -8.40 16.29 -6.40
C ALA A 241 -8.81 16.20 -4.93
N SER A 242 -10.11 16.06 -4.68
CA SER A 242 -10.61 15.74 -3.33
C SER A 242 -10.17 14.34 -2.92
N PRO A 243 -9.61 14.16 -1.71
CA PRO A 243 -9.29 12.83 -1.20
C PRO A 243 -10.55 12.02 -0.93
N PHE A 244 -10.47 10.71 -1.17
CA PHE A 244 -11.49 9.77 -0.75
C PHE A 244 -11.37 9.43 0.74
N LYS A 245 -12.39 8.80 1.28
CA LYS A 245 -12.41 8.34 2.67
C LYS A 245 -11.38 7.23 2.88
N ALA A 246 -10.56 7.35 3.92
CA ALA A 246 -9.71 6.23 4.34
C ALA A 246 -10.57 5.02 4.73
N GLN A 247 -10.19 3.83 4.30
CA GLN A 247 -10.95 2.58 4.42
C GLN A 247 -12.29 2.61 3.64
N GLY A 248 -12.46 3.54 2.69
CA GLY A 248 -13.53 3.50 1.71
C GLY A 248 -13.17 2.64 0.51
N THR A 249 -14.18 2.33 -0.30
CA THR A 249 -14.08 1.43 -1.46
C THR A 249 -12.92 1.78 -2.39
N GLU A 250 -12.76 3.06 -2.72
CA GLU A 250 -11.75 3.52 -3.69
C GLU A 250 -10.32 3.26 -3.20
N TYR A 251 -10.04 3.55 -1.92
CA TYR A 251 -8.71 3.35 -1.36
C TYR A 251 -8.42 1.90 -0.99
N LYS A 252 -9.43 1.10 -0.64
CA LYS A 252 -9.26 -0.35 -0.45
C LYS A 252 -8.95 -1.03 -1.79
N ALA A 253 -9.68 -0.68 -2.85
CA ALA A 253 -9.44 -1.20 -4.18
C ALA A 253 -8.04 -0.81 -4.71
N LEU A 254 -7.62 0.44 -4.50
CA LEU A 254 -6.29 0.90 -4.87
C LEU A 254 -5.18 0.16 -4.11
N GLU A 255 -5.34 -0.03 -2.78
CA GLU A 255 -4.39 -0.79 -1.95
C GLU A 255 -4.30 -2.24 -2.42
N TYR A 256 -5.43 -2.86 -2.77
CA TYR A 256 -5.48 -4.22 -3.28
C TYR A 256 -4.77 -4.35 -4.65
N TYR A 257 -5.04 -3.44 -5.57
CA TYR A 257 -4.35 -3.40 -6.87
C TYR A 257 -2.84 -3.25 -6.69
N GLU A 258 -2.38 -2.27 -5.88
CA GLU A 258 -0.95 -2.07 -5.65
C GLU A 258 -0.31 -3.28 -4.98
N ALA A 259 -0.99 -3.94 -4.04
CA ALA A 259 -0.48 -5.15 -3.41
C ALA A 259 -0.30 -6.30 -4.41
N ILE A 260 -1.25 -6.50 -5.33
CA ILE A 260 -1.17 -7.51 -6.40
C ILE A 260 -0.04 -7.18 -7.39
N MET A 261 0.11 -5.92 -7.82
CA MET A 261 1.21 -5.52 -8.70
C MET A 261 2.60 -5.74 -8.08
N ASN A 262 2.68 -5.84 -6.75
CA ASN A 262 3.88 -6.13 -5.98
C ASN A 262 4.03 -7.61 -5.61
N THR A 263 3.30 -8.53 -6.24
CA THR A 263 3.46 -9.98 -6.03
C THR A 263 4.93 -10.39 -6.20
N GLY A 264 5.47 -11.14 -5.23
CA GLY A 264 6.87 -11.58 -5.21
C GLY A 264 7.87 -10.55 -4.66
N VAL A 265 7.50 -9.28 -4.52
CA VAL A 265 8.36 -8.28 -3.87
C VAL A 265 8.31 -8.49 -2.36
N PRO A 266 9.46 -8.58 -1.64
CA PRO A 266 9.44 -8.84 -0.20
C PRO A 266 8.88 -7.65 0.59
N LEU A 267 8.27 -7.92 1.75
CA LEU A 267 7.94 -6.88 2.72
C LEU A 267 9.21 -6.27 3.33
N LYS A 268 9.19 -4.96 3.56
CA LYS A 268 10.23 -4.24 4.28
C LYS A 268 9.62 -3.11 5.10
N VAL A 269 9.19 -3.44 6.31
CA VAL A 269 8.53 -2.49 7.24
C VAL A 269 9.27 -2.52 8.57
N PRO A 270 9.55 -1.39 9.19
CA PRO A 270 9.28 -0.04 8.70
C PRO A 270 10.22 0.39 7.57
N SER A 271 9.78 1.35 6.77
CA SER A 271 10.65 1.98 5.79
C SER A 271 10.69 3.50 6.00
N GLN A 272 11.87 4.09 5.73
CA GLN A 272 12.05 5.53 5.78
C GLN A 272 11.91 6.14 4.37
N ARG A 273 11.17 7.22 4.27
CA ARG A 273 11.03 8.03 3.04
C ARG A 273 11.21 9.52 3.36
N GLN A 274 11.64 10.29 2.39
CA GLN A 274 11.75 11.75 2.52
C GLN A 274 10.38 12.43 2.57
#